data_3923925a9b81a075c0a49ff06e1612aa
#
_entry.id   3923925a9b81a075c0a49ff06e1612aa
#
_cell.length_a   1.000
_cell.length_b   1.000
_cell.length_c   1.000
_cell.angle_alpha   90.00
_cell.angle_beta   90.00
_cell.angle_gamma   90.00
#
_symmetry.space_group_name_H-M   'P 1'
#
loop_
_entity.id
_entity.type
_entity.pdbx_description
1 polymer ?
#
loop_
_entity_poly.entity_id
_entity_poly.type
_entity_poly.pdbx_seq_one_letter_code
_entity_poly.pdbx_strand_id
1 'polypeptide(L)'
;MAMSAAGGGSTPNINVTPLIDVLLVLLIIFMVISPKKPHRFESKIPEKPPEKEQNLPPDPLSLLVSVAKNGSYKLNTQEAHSLEDLYTQLDKALNGRPADRKAVFIKGPMGLPYGEVVKVIDQVKKAGGGPIGLQIEGLDQ
;
A
#
# COMPACT_ATOMS: atom_id res chain seq x y z
N MET A 1 3.89 -28.72 88.85
CA MET A 1 3.77 -27.37 88.24
C MET A 1 4.02 -27.50 86.76
N ALA A 2 2.95 -27.43 85.97
CA ALA A 2 3.04 -27.56 84.55
C ALA A 2 3.20 -26.14 83.96
N MET A 3 4.29 -25.86 83.32
CA MET A 3 4.45 -24.68 82.47
C MET A 3 4.06 -25.07 81.05
N SER A 4 2.88 -24.65 80.70
CA SER A 4 2.42 -24.73 79.33
C SER A 4 3.12 -23.61 78.53
N ALA A 5 4.11 -23.96 77.75
CA ALA A 5 4.67 -23.07 76.71
C ALA A 5 3.75 -23.16 75.50
N ALA A 6 2.75 -22.30 75.45
CA ALA A 6 2.01 -22.08 74.21
C ALA A 6 2.92 -21.34 73.21
N GLY A 7 3.69 -22.09 72.47
CA GLY A 7 4.36 -21.57 71.31
C GLY A 7 3.32 -21.31 70.19
N GLY A 8 2.66 -20.19 70.29
CA GLY A 8 1.87 -19.68 69.16
C GLY A 8 2.76 -19.23 68.01
N GLY A 9 3.15 -20.19 67.19
CA GLY A 9 3.83 -19.89 65.94
C GLY A 9 2.86 -19.15 65.03
N SER A 10 2.89 -17.84 65.07
CA SER A 10 2.22 -17.03 64.05
C SER A 10 2.89 -17.29 62.70
N THR A 11 2.30 -18.13 61.90
CA THR A 11 2.72 -18.24 60.50
C THR A 11 2.58 -16.86 59.83
N PRO A 12 3.66 -16.29 59.30
CA PRO A 12 3.53 -15.04 58.61
C PRO A 12 2.61 -15.18 57.40
N ASN A 13 1.45 -14.63 57.47
CA ASN A 13 0.53 -14.54 56.35
C ASN A 13 1.03 -13.46 55.43
N ILE A 14 1.64 -13.87 54.30
CA ILE A 14 1.99 -12.94 53.24
C ILE A 14 0.72 -12.59 52.51
N ASN A 15 0.36 -11.28 52.56
CA ASN A 15 -0.73 -10.80 51.75
C ASN A 15 -0.29 -10.74 50.29
N VAL A 16 -0.86 -11.60 49.44
CA VAL A 16 -0.53 -11.71 48.02
C VAL A 16 -1.26 -10.66 47.13
N THR A 17 -2.13 -9.85 47.74
CA THR A 17 -2.92 -8.84 47.01
C THR A 17 -2.06 -7.83 46.28
N PRO A 18 -0.99 -7.23 46.88
CA PRO A 18 -0.09 -6.34 46.15
C PRO A 18 0.66 -7.03 44.98
N LEU A 19 0.99 -8.31 45.14
CA LEU A 19 1.66 -9.08 44.12
C LEU A 19 0.75 -9.32 42.91
N ILE A 20 -0.51 -9.67 43.18
CA ILE A 20 -1.54 -9.89 42.14
C ILE A 20 -1.79 -8.59 41.37
N ASP A 21 -1.86 -7.46 42.04
CA ASP A 21 -2.08 -6.14 41.41
C ASP A 21 -0.93 -5.80 40.45
N VAL A 22 0.31 -5.98 40.85
CA VAL A 22 1.48 -5.76 39.98
C VAL A 22 1.45 -6.68 38.75
N LEU A 23 1.12 -7.95 38.94
CA LEU A 23 0.98 -8.89 37.84
C LEU A 23 -0.14 -8.54 36.87
N LEU A 24 -1.29 -8.08 37.38
CA LEU A 24 -2.42 -7.64 36.60
C LEU A 24 -2.06 -6.38 35.77
N VAL A 25 -1.41 -5.39 36.39
CA VAL A 25 -0.97 -4.17 35.72
C VAL A 25 0.03 -4.51 34.60
N LEU A 26 1.00 -5.38 34.86
CA LEU A 26 1.94 -5.84 33.85
C LEU A 26 1.24 -6.55 32.69
N LEU A 27 0.27 -7.39 32.99
CA LEU A 27 -0.52 -8.08 31.96
C LEU A 27 -1.27 -7.11 31.06
N ILE A 28 -1.89 -6.09 31.64
CA ILE A 28 -2.61 -5.03 30.89
C ILE A 28 -1.64 -4.24 30.03
N ILE A 29 -0.48 -3.86 30.57
CA ILE A 29 0.56 -3.13 29.83
C ILE A 29 1.04 -3.96 28.65
N PHE A 30 1.34 -5.24 28.82
CA PHE A 30 1.73 -6.11 27.72
C PHE A 30 0.62 -6.29 26.67
N MET A 31 -0.64 -6.29 27.08
CA MET A 31 -1.77 -6.37 26.16
C MET A 31 -1.92 -5.08 25.33
N VAL A 32 -1.68 -3.91 25.91
CA VAL A 32 -1.76 -2.62 25.22
C VAL A 32 -0.56 -2.38 24.30
N ILE A 33 0.62 -2.85 24.69
CA ILE A 33 1.85 -2.74 23.89
C ILE A 33 1.94 -3.85 22.81
N SER A 34 0.88 -4.62 22.56
CA SER A 34 0.89 -5.52 21.42
C SER A 34 1.27 -4.74 20.17
N PRO A 35 2.51 -4.86 19.64
CA PRO A 35 2.87 -4.13 18.46
C PRO A 35 1.94 -4.62 17.36
N LYS A 36 1.04 -3.76 16.90
CA LYS A 36 0.36 -3.99 15.65
C LYS A 36 1.48 -4.22 14.65
N LYS A 37 1.61 -5.44 14.17
CA LYS A 37 2.53 -5.72 13.07
C LYS A 37 2.27 -4.63 12.04
N PRO A 38 3.25 -3.77 11.71
CA PRO A 38 3.04 -2.85 10.63
C PRO A 38 2.58 -3.73 9.48
N HIS A 39 1.45 -3.40 8.88
CA HIS A 39 1.08 -3.99 7.62
C HIS A 39 2.28 -3.71 6.73
N ARG A 40 3.18 -4.68 6.61
CA ARG A 40 4.13 -4.67 5.53
C ARG A 40 3.23 -4.66 4.30
N PHE A 41 3.11 -3.49 3.69
CA PHE A 41 2.84 -3.49 2.29
C PHE A 41 3.97 -4.36 1.74
N GLU A 42 3.69 -5.62 1.50
CA GLU A 42 4.51 -6.38 0.59
C GLU A 42 4.34 -5.68 -0.75
N SER A 43 5.09 -4.59 -0.90
CA SER A 43 5.50 -4.18 -2.20
C SER A 43 6.26 -5.40 -2.71
N LYS A 44 5.56 -6.28 -3.39
CA LYS A 44 6.19 -7.22 -4.30
C LYS A 44 6.87 -6.32 -5.30
N ILE A 45 8.11 -5.95 -4.98
CA ILE A 45 9.02 -5.44 -6.00
C ILE A 45 9.13 -6.62 -6.95
N PRO A 46 8.56 -6.54 -8.16
CA PRO A 46 8.77 -7.57 -9.14
C PRO A 46 10.29 -7.71 -9.23
N GLU A 47 10.80 -8.91 -9.04
CA GLU A 47 12.20 -9.20 -9.35
C GLU A 47 12.45 -8.60 -10.73
N LYS A 48 13.55 -7.80 -10.85
CA LYS A 48 13.89 -7.17 -12.12
C LYS A 48 13.67 -8.20 -13.21
N PRO A 49 12.80 -7.95 -14.18
CA PRO A 49 12.65 -8.87 -15.28
C PRO A 49 14.04 -9.06 -15.89
N PRO A 50 14.44 -10.27 -16.26
CA PRO A 50 15.72 -10.47 -16.92
C PRO A 50 15.81 -9.49 -18.09
N GLU A 51 16.96 -8.86 -18.27
CA GLU A 51 17.21 -7.75 -19.22
C GLU A 51 16.72 -8.01 -20.67
N LYS A 52 16.35 -9.24 -20.98
CA LYS A 52 15.77 -9.64 -22.27
C LYS A 52 14.28 -9.30 -22.43
N GLU A 53 13.56 -8.95 -21.35
CA GLU A 53 12.13 -8.60 -21.44
C GLU A 53 11.90 -7.09 -21.61
N GLN A 54 12.94 -6.27 -21.55
CA GLN A 54 12.84 -4.80 -21.74
C GLN A 54 12.49 -4.40 -23.17
N ASN A 55 12.59 -5.33 -24.15
CA ASN A 55 12.25 -5.12 -25.55
C ASN A 55 10.99 -5.88 -26.01
N LEU A 56 10.25 -6.48 -25.10
CA LEU A 56 8.94 -6.98 -25.47
C LEU A 56 8.01 -5.78 -25.72
N PRO A 57 7.31 -5.75 -26.86
CA PRO A 57 6.28 -4.75 -27.07
C PRO A 57 5.32 -4.82 -25.88
N PRO A 58 4.88 -3.68 -25.35
CA PRO A 58 3.92 -3.66 -24.23
C PRO A 58 2.77 -4.59 -24.58
N ASP A 59 2.41 -5.47 -23.65
CA ASP A 59 1.28 -6.38 -23.83
C ASP A 59 0.13 -5.61 -24.50
N PRO A 60 -0.35 -6.04 -25.67
CA PRO A 60 -1.39 -5.32 -26.40
C PRO A 60 -2.66 -5.10 -25.57
N LEU A 61 -2.73 -5.74 -24.41
CA LEU A 61 -3.82 -5.59 -23.45
C LEU A 61 -3.54 -4.56 -22.35
N SER A 62 -2.29 -4.07 -22.21
CA SER A 62 -1.97 -3.03 -21.24
C SER A 62 -2.35 -1.65 -21.80
N LEU A 63 -2.94 -0.82 -20.94
CA LEU A 63 -3.26 0.56 -21.27
C LEU A 63 -2.10 1.46 -20.83
N LEU A 64 -1.55 2.22 -21.76
CA LEU A 64 -0.49 3.17 -21.50
C LEU A 64 -1.02 4.59 -21.69
N VAL A 65 -1.01 5.36 -20.62
CA VAL A 65 -1.31 6.79 -20.64
C VAL A 65 0.01 7.56 -20.64
N SER A 66 0.31 8.25 -21.71
CA SER A 66 1.48 9.12 -21.78
C SER A 66 1.07 10.57 -21.54
N VAL A 67 1.80 11.24 -20.65
CA VAL A 67 1.63 12.66 -20.35
C VAL A 67 2.80 13.43 -20.90
N ALA A 68 2.55 14.41 -21.75
CA ALA A 68 3.61 15.26 -22.32
C ALA A 68 3.82 16.53 -21.47
N LYS A 69 4.98 17.16 -21.60
CA LYS A 69 5.31 18.41 -20.89
C LYS A 69 4.38 19.59 -21.23
N ASN A 70 3.77 19.55 -22.40
CA ASN A 70 2.83 20.57 -22.87
C ASN A 70 1.39 20.38 -22.33
N GLY A 71 1.16 19.38 -21.48
CA GLY A 71 -0.16 19.09 -20.93
C GLY A 71 -1.06 18.28 -21.85
N SER A 72 -0.54 17.72 -22.95
CA SER A 72 -1.29 16.78 -23.77
C SER A 72 -1.20 15.37 -23.22
N TYR A 73 -2.26 14.60 -23.42
CA TYR A 73 -2.38 13.22 -22.96
C TYR A 73 -2.51 12.29 -24.16
N LYS A 74 -1.97 11.10 -24.06
CA LYS A 74 -2.13 10.05 -25.06
C LYS A 74 -2.51 8.75 -24.38
N LEU A 75 -3.53 8.09 -24.88
CA LEU A 75 -3.89 6.73 -24.49
C LEU A 75 -3.46 5.76 -25.59
N ASN A 76 -2.40 5.01 -25.35
CA ASN A 76 -1.73 4.18 -26.36
C ASN A 76 -1.30 5.03 -27.59
N THR A 77 -2.08 4.99 -28.66
CA THR A 77 -1.86 5.73 -29.91
C THR A 77 -2.85 6.88 -30.12
N GLN A 78 -3.86 6.99 -29.27
CA GLN A 78 -4.90 8.02 -29.40
C GLN A 78 -4.54 9.25 -28.57
N GLU A 79 -4.62 10.42 -29.18
CA GLU A 79 -4.40 11.69 -28.48
C GLU A 79 -5.69 12.13 -27.77
N ALA A 80 -5.53 12.59 -26.53
CA ALA A 80 -6.59 13.22 -25.76
C ALA A 80 -6.21 14.68 -25.51
N HIS A 81 -7.07 15.60 -25.87
CA HIS A 81 -6.80 17.04 -25.74
C HIS A 81 -7.22 17.60 -24.38
N SER A 82 -8.00 16.82 -23.63
CA SER A 82 -8.45 17.20 -22.30
C SER A 82 -8.51 16.00 -21.36
N LEU A 83 -8.62 16.28 -20.06
CA LEU A 83 -8.81 15.23 -19.05
C LEU A 83 -10.16 14.50 -19.24
N GLU A 84 -11.17 15.19 -19.74
CA GLU A 84 -12.49 14.61 -20.01
C GLU A 84 -12.43 13.66 -21.21
N ASP A 85 -11.70 14.03 -22.25
CA ASP A 85 -11.45 13.16 -23.41
C ASP A 85 -10.70 11.90 -22.98
N LEU A 86 -9.67 12.07 -22.14
CA LEU A 86 -8.90 10.97 -21.59
C LEU A 86 -9.80 10.03 -20.78
N TYR A 87 -10.67 10.58 -19.94
CA TYR A 87 -11.62 9.80 -19.17
C TYR A 87 -12.57 9.00 -20.08
N THR A 88 -13.12 9.64 -21.11
CA THR A 88 -14.04 8.98 -22.04
C THR A 88 -13.35 7.83 -22.81
N GLN A 89 -12.12 8.04 -23.23
CA GLN A 89 -11.32 7.01 -23.90
C GLN A 89 -10.96 5.86 -22.94
N LEU A 90 -10.59 6.19 -21.69
CA LEU A 90 -10.32 5.19 -20.66
C LEU A 90 -11.57 4.38 -20.30
N ASP A 91 -12.70 5.05 -20.14
CA ASP A 91 -13.97 4.38 -19.83
C ASP A 91 -14.36 3.39 -20.93
N LYS A 92 -14.26 3.80 -22.20
CA LYS A 92 -14.48 2.90 -23.33
C LYS A 92 -13.49 1.74 -23.38
N ALA A 93 -12.23 1.99 -23.08
CA ALA A 93 -11.20 0.97 -23.13
C ALA A 93 -11.28 -0.02 -21.95
N LEU A 94 -11.74 0.43 -20.78
CA LEU A 94 -11.88 -0.37 -19.58
C LEU A 94 -13.21 -1.08 -19.47
N ASN A 95 -14.25 -0.56 -20.12
CA ASN A 95 -15.55 -1.20 -20.16
C ASN A 95 -15.48 -2.56 -20.85
N GLY A 96 -16.00 -3.57 -20.19
CA GLY A 96 -15.98 -4.95 -20.68
C GLY A 96 -14.69 -5.72 -20.40
N ARG A 97 -13.67 -5.11 -19.78
CA ARG A 97 -12.48 -5.84 -19.36
C ARG A 97 -12.69 -6.48 -17.98
N PRO A 98 -12.22 -7.72 -17.76
CA PRO A 98 -12.21 -8.31 -16.45
C PRO A 98 -11.27 -7.55 -15.50
N ALA A 99 -11.50 -7.65 -14.19
CA ALA A 99 -10.78 -6.87 -13.19
C ALA A 99 -9.26 -7.10 -13.18
N ASP A 100 -8.82 -8.29 -13.57
CA ASP A 100 -7.41 -8.68 -13.69
C ASP A 100 -6.68 -8.01 -14.88
N ARG A 101 -7.42 -7.44 -15.83
CA ARG A 101 -6.88 -6.81 -17.06
C ARG A 101 -7.15 -5.30 -17.13
N LYS A 102 -7.40 -4.66 -16.01
CA LYS A 102 -7.62 -3.22 -15.91
C LYS A 102 -6.37 -2.44 -15.49
N ALA A 103 -5.20 -3.04 -15.60
CA ALA A 103 -3.94 -2.37 -15.32
C ALA A 103 -3.70 -1.21 -16.29
N VAL A 104 -3.35 -0.05 -15.74
CA VAL A 104 -3.03 1.16 -16.50
C VAL A 104 -1.65 1.64 -16.12
N PHE A 105 -0.81 1.85 -17.11
CA PHE A 105 0.52 2.43 -16.91
C PHE A 105 0.51 3.91 -17.30
N ILE A 106 1.06 4.75 -16.45
CA ILE A 106 1.19 6.18 -16.70
C ILE A 106 2.66 6.47 -16.96
N LYS A 107 2.97 6.98 -18.13
CA LYS A 107 4.32 7.39 -18.53
C LYS A 107 4.40 8.90 -18.61
N GLY A 108 5.39 9.48 -17.95
CA GLY A 108 5.63 10.92 -17.98
C GLY A 108 7.10 11.25 -18.09
N PRO A 109 7.45 12.43 -18.66
CA PRO A 109 8.83 12.88 -18.74
C PRO A 109 9.35 13.27 -17.35
N MET A 110 10.66 13.16 -17.17
CA MET A 110 11.33 13.67 -15.98
C MET A 110 11.06 15.18 -15.83
N GLY A 111 10.64 15.59 -14.63
CA GLY A 111 10.32 16.99 -14.34
C GLY A 111 8.86 17.39 -14.56
N LEU A 112 7.98 16.43 -14.85
CA LEU A 112 6.55 16.70 -14.86
C LEU A 112 6.06 17.04 -13.43
N PRO A 113 5.27 18.11 -13.24
CA PRO A 113 4.71 18.43 -11.93
C PRO A 113 3.86 17.26 -11.40
N TYR A 114 4.08 16.90 -10.15
CA TYR A 114 3.35 15.79 -9.52
C TYR A 114 1.82 15.97 -9.57
N GLY A 115 1.34 17.22 -9.47
CA GLY A 115 -0.08 17.54 -9.58
C GLY A 115 -0.73 17.11 -10.90
N GLU A 116 0.00 17.15 -12.01
CA GLU A 116 -0.50 16.68 -13.30
C GLU A 116 -0.64 15.16 -13.32
N VAL A 117 0.33 14.46 -12.74
CA VAL A 117 0.26 13.01 -12.61
C VAL A 117 -0.93 12.58 -11.74
N VAL A 118 -1.17 13.28 -10.63
CA VAL A 118 -2.30 13.01 -9.74
C VAL A 118 -3.65 13.19 -10.45
N LYS A 119 -3.79 14.23 -11.28
CA LYS A 119 -5.00 14.44 -12.08
C LYS A 119 -5.29 13.26 -13.01
N VAL A 120 -4.25 12.73 -13.65
CA VAL A 120 -4.37 11.55 -14.52
C VAL A 120 -4.73 10.30 -13.71
N ILE A 121 -4.11 10.09 -12.56
CA ILE A 121 -4.43 8.98 -11.66
C ILE A 121 -5.90 9.03 -11.25
N ASP A 122 -6.41 10.21 -10.93
CA ASP A 122 -7.81 10.38 -10.54
C ASP A 122 -8.77 10.02 -11.68
N GLN A 123 -8.43 10.37 -12.92
CA GLN A 123 -9.24 9.99 -14.08
C GLN A 123 -9.21 8.48 -14.31
N VAL A 124 -8.05 7.86 -14.18
CA VAL A 124 -7.92 6.40 -14.30
C VAL A 124 -8.75 5.67 -13.24
N LYS A 125 -8.69 6.14 -12.00
CA LYS A 125 -9.50 5.58 -10.90
C LYS A 125 -11.00 5.77 -11.12
N LYS A 126 -11.42 6.93 -11.58
CA LYS A 126 -12.83 7.21 -11.91
C LYS A 126 -13.34 6.30 -13.01
N ALA A 127 -12.51 5.99 -14.00
CA ALA A 127 -12.84 5.06 -15.07
C ALA A 127 -12.81 3.58 -14.63
N GLY A 128 -12.41 3.30 -13.40
CA GLY A 128 -12.34 1.95 -12.85
C GLY A 128 -11.05 1.18 -13.19
N GLY A 129 -10.00 1.89 -13.60
CA GLY A 129 -8.67 1.31 -13.85
C GLY A 129 -7.93 0.96 -12.55
N GLY A 130 -7.19 -0.12 -12.57
CA GLY A 130 -6.30 -0.56 -11.50
C GLY A 130 -5.78 -1.98 -11.71
N PRO A 131 -4.57 -2.29 -11.28
CA PRO A 131 -3.56 -1.44 -10.63
C PRO A 131 -2.95 -0.38 -11.56
N ILE A 132 -2.38 0.69 -10.96
CA ILE A 132 -1.75 1.78 -11.68
C ILE A 132 -0.24 1.70 -11.53
N GLY A 133 0.48 1.56 -12.64
CA GLY A 133 1.94 1.62 -12.70
C GLY A 133 2.40 3.00 -13.16
N LEU A 134 3.46 3.53 -12.53
CA LEU A 134 4.09 4.78 -12.94
C LEU A 134 5.44 4.49 -13.59
N GLN A 135 5.66 5.04 -14.79
CA GLN A 135 6.94 5.00 -15.49
C GLN A 135 7.45 6.43 -15.71
N ILE A 136 8.71 6.65 -15.40
CA ILE A 136 9.37 7.93 -15.65
C ILE A 136 10.29 7.74 -16.85
N GLU A 137 10.09 8.55 -17.88
CA GLU A 137 10.95 8.54 -19.06
C GLU A 137 12.32 9.10 -18.70
N GLY A 138 13.38 8.31 -18.93
CA GLY A 138 14.76 8.71 -18.65
C GLY A 138 15.42 8.05 -17.43
N LEU A 139 14.76 7.09 -16.77
CA LEU A 139 15.39 6.28 -15.72
C LEU A 139 16.00 4.97 -16.24
N ASP A 140 15.95 4.73 -17.54
CA ASP A 140 16.55 3.56 -18.18
C ASP A 140 18.04 3.76 -18.47
N GLN A 141 18.81 4.17 -17.45
CA GLN A 141 20.27 4.14 -17.48
C GLN A 141 20.82 3.46 -16.23
#